data_63f0864a6369d2c4fbd279d1b363859c
#
_entry.id   63f0864a6369d2c4fbd279d1b363859c
#
_cell.length_a   1.000
_cell.length_b   1.000
_cell.length_c   1.000
_cell.angle_alpha   90.00
_cell.angle_beta   90.00
_cell.angle_gamma   90.00
#
_symmetry.space_group_name_H-M   'P 1'
#
loop_
_entity.id
_entity.type
_entity.pdbx_description
1 polymer ?
#
loop_
_entity_poly.entity_id
_entity_poly.type
_entity_poly.pdbx_seq_one_letter_code
_entity_poly.pdbx_strand_id
1 'polypeptide(L)'
;MPIKRCTLNGSAIRSLDDLYDQLSTQLSLPEHFGRNLDALWDVLVADVEGSFEIVWKHADDSRTLMGKDFDRAVKLLRALEEERDDFKMKIEQ
;
A
#
# COMPACT_ATOMS: atom_id res chain seq x y z
N MET A 1 0.84 -18.37 12.72
CA MET A 1 -0.26 -17.49 12.33
C MET A 1 -0.12 -17.12 10.86
N PRO A 2 -1.19 -17.22 10.08
CA PRO A 2 -1.10 -16.82 8.69
C PRO A 2 -0.87 -15.31 8.57
N ILE A 3 0.01 -14.95 7.64
CA ILE A 3 0.25 -13.54 7.33
C ILE A 3 -0.79 -13.12 6.31
N LYS A 4 -1.48 -12.00 6.57
CA LYS A 4 -2.42 -11.44 5.62
C LYS A 4 -1.63 -10.85 4.45
N ARG A 5 -1.92 -11.29 3.23
CA ARG A 5 -1.23 -10.78 2.05
C ARG A 5 -2.15 -9.90 1.24
N CYS A 6 -1.68 -8.70 0.94
CA CYS A 6 -2.36 -7.76 0.07
C CYS A 6 -1.59 -7.74 -1.25
N THR A 7 -2.19 -8.27 -2.31
CA THR A 7 -1.55 -8.29 -3.63
C THR A 7 -2.13 -7.17 -4.47
N LEU A 8 -1.27 -6.20 -4.82
CA LEU A 8 -1.67 -5.07 -5.65
C LEU A 8 -1.42 -5.40 -7.12
N ASN A 9 -2.42 -5.13 -7.96
CA ASN A 9 -2.25 -5.24 -9.40
C ASN A 9 -1.80 -3.90 -9.97
N GLY A 10 -0.49 -3.77 -10.18
CA GLY A 10 0.10 -2.51 -10.64
C GLY A 10 -0.38 -2.05 -12.01
N SER A 11 -0.78 -3.00 -12.86
CA SER A 11 -1.32 -2.62 -14.17
C SER A 11 -2.62 -1.84 -14.07
N ALA A 12 -3.34 -1.99 -12.97
CA ALA A 12 -4.59 -1.27 -12.71
C ALA A 12 -4.41 -0.10 -11.76
N ILE A 13 -3.20 0.17 -11.29
CA ILE A 13 -2.92 1.29 -10.39
C ILE A 13 -2.22 2.40 -11.19
N ARG A 14 -3.01 3.37 -11.63
CA ARG A 14 -2.55 4.47 -12.47
C ARG A 14 -2.45 5.78 -11.71
N SER A 15 -2.92 5.80 -10.46
CA SER A 15 -2.96 6.98 -9.62
C SER A 15 -2.99 6.57 -8.16
N LEU A 16 -2.83 7.53 -7.25
CA LEU A 16 -2.99 7.27 -5.83
C LEU A 16 -4.40 6.82 -5.50
N ASP A 17 -5.42 7.34 -6.18
CA ASP A 17 -6.80 6.91 -5.97
C ASP A 17 -6.97 5.42 -6.24
N ASP A 18 -6.39 4.92 -7.32
CA ASP A 18 -6.45 3.50 -7.64
C ASP A 18 -5.76 2.67 -6.53
N LEU A 19 -4.62 3.18 -6.04
CA LEU A 19 -3.91 2.52 -4.95
C LEU A 19 -4.77 2.45 -3.70
N TYR A 20 -5.41 3.57 -3.33
CA TYR A 20 -6.27 3.61 -2.16
C TYR A 20 -7.45 2.64 -2.31
N ASP A 21 -8.02 2.54 -3.51
CA ASP A 21 -9.11 1.60 -3.76
C ASP A 21 -8.69 0.16 -3.50
N GLN A 22 -7.54 -0.25 -4.03
CA GLN A 22 -7.08 -1.63 -3.84
C GLN A 22 -6.72 -1.90 -2.38
N LEU A 23 -6.03 -0.97 -1.73
CA LEU A 23 -5.67 -1.12 -0.33
C LEU A 23 -6.91 -1.17 0.56
N SER A 24 -7.87 -0.29 0.30
CA SER A 24 -9.10 -0.24 1.10
C SER A 24 -9.87 -1.55 1.01
N THR A 25 -9.97 -2.10 -0.19
CA THR A 25 -10.69 -3.35 -0.41
C THR A 25 -9.99 -4.52 0.27
N GLN A 26 -8.67 -4.64 0.10
CA GLN A 26 -7.95 -5.82 0.57
C GLN A 26 -7.62 -5.78 2.06
N LEU A 27 -7.38 -4.59 2.60
CA LEU A 27 -7.03 -4.44 4.01
C LEU A 27 -8.21 -4.00 4.87
N SER A 28 -9.38 -3.80 4.26
CA SER A 28 -10.60 -3.37 4.94
C SER A 28 -10.37 -2.08 5.72
N LEU A 29 -9.82 -1.06 5.04
CA LEU A 29 -9.55 0.22 5.68
C LEU A 29 -10.87 0.88 6.15
N PRO A 30 -10.80 1.72 7.20
CA PRO A 30 -12.01 2.37 7.71
C PRO A 30 -12.72 3.22 6.66
N GLU A 31 -14.03 3.31 6.76
CA GLU A 31 -14.82 4.13 5.83
C GLU A 31 -14.43 5.61 5.88
N HIS A 32 -13.97 6.07 7.03
CA HIS A 32 -13.54 7.46 7.19
C HIS A 32 -12.10 7.71 6.73
N PHE A 33 -11.48 6.73 6.06
CA PHE A 33 -10.13 6.92 5.54
C PHE A 33 -10.09 8.14 4.62
N GLY A 34 -9.19 9.08 4.93
CA GLY A 34 -9.14 10.38 4.26
C GLY A 34 -8.56 10.41 2.85
N ARG A 35 -8.16 9.28 2.29
CA ARG A 35 -7.67 9.12 0.92
C ARG A 35 -6.56 10.11 0.55
N ASN A 36 -5.56 10.17 1.42
CA ASN A 36 -4.31 10.88 1.15
C ASN A 36 -3.17 10.11 1.85
N LEU A 37 -1.92 10.48 1.53
CA LEU A 37 -0.78 9.73 2.05
C LEU A 37 -0.64 9.83 3.56
N ASP A 38 -0.96 10.98 4.15
CA ASP A 38 -0.90 11.13 5.61
C ASP A 38 -1.93 10.24 6.29
N ALA A 39 -3.15 10.22 5.76
CA ALA A 39 -4.21 9.36 6.28
C ALA A 39 -3.87 7.89 6.09
N LEU A 40 -3.26 7.56 4.95
CA LEU A 40 -2.82 6.18 4.69
C LEU A 40 -1.78 5.74 5.71
N TRP A 41 -0.82 6.59 6.01
CA TRP A 41 0.20 6.29 7.00
C TRP A 41 -0.45 5.97 8.36
N ASP A 42 -1.34 6.85 8.81
CA ASP A 42 -1.99 6.69 10.11
C ASP A 42 -2.76 5.38 10.20
N VAL A 43 -3.51 5.05 9.15
CA VAL A 43 -4.31 3.83 9.11
C VAL A 43 -3.42 2.59 9.09
N LEU A 44 -2.36 2.60 8.29
CA LEU A 44 -1.48 1.44 8.19
C LEU A 44 -0.65 1.22 9.46
N VAL A 45 -0.32 2.30 10.17
CA VAL A 45 0.41 2.17 11.44
C VAL A 45 -0.50 1.66 12.56
N ALA A 46 -1.72 2.19 12.66
CA ALA A 46 -2.54 2.01 13.84
C ALA A 46 -3.75 1.10 13.66
N ASP A 47 -4.36 1.08 12.48
CA ASP A 47 -5.68 0.43 12.31
C ASP A 47 -5.63 -0.93 11.63
N VAL A 48 -4.56 -1.25 10.90
CA VAL A 48 -4.45 -2.57 10.27
C VAL A 48 -3.79 -3.53 11.24
N GLU A 49 -4.50 -4.58 11.61
CA GLU A 49 -3.94 -5.58 12.50
C GLU A 49 -2.90 -6.42 11.76
N GLY A 50 -1.73 -6.57 12.37
CA GLY A 50 -0.65 -7.34 11.78
C GLY A 50 -0.78 -8.79 12.12
N SER A 51 -0.03 -9.68 11.53
CA SER A 51 1.04 -9.43 10.54
C SER A 51 0.47 -9.37 9.14
N PHE A 52 1.03 -8.50 8.31
CA PHE A 52 0.57 -8.42 6.93
C PHE A 52 1.74 -8.05 5.99
N GLU A 53 1.55 -8.33 4.70
CA GLU A 53 2.51 -7.92 3.69
C GLU A 53 1.77 -7.36 2.48
N ILE A 54 2.44 -6.46 1.77
CA ILE A 54 1.94 -5.90 0.52
C ILE A 54 2.89 -6.35 -0.58
N VAL A 55 2.33 -6.99 -1.61
CA VAL A 55 3.07 -7.38 -2.80
C VAL A 55 2.54 -6.53 -3.96
N TRP A 56 3.38 -5.65 -4.47
CA TRP A 56 3.00 -4.76 -5.59
C TRP A 56 3.51 -5.39 -6.88
N LYS A 57 2.62 -6.07 -7.58
CA LYS A 57 2.96 -6.73 -8.86
C LYS A 57 2.82 -5.75 -10.01
N HIS A 58 3.59 -5.96 -11.06
CA HIS A 58 3.58 -5.09 -12.24
C HIS A 58 3.84 -3.64 -11.85
N ALA A 59 4.79 -3.45 -10.95
CA ALA A 59 5.09 -2.13 -10.40
C ALA A 59 5.62 -1.16 -11.45
N ASP A 60 6.28 -1.66 -12.50
CA ASP A 60 6.76 -0.81 -13.58
C ASP A 60 5.61 -0.11 -14.29
N ASP A 61 4.48 -0.79 -14.45
CA ASP A 61 3.30 -0.18 -15.05
C ASP A 61 2.79 0.98 -14.20
N SER A 62 2.72 0.77 -12.88
CA SER A 62 2.31 1.82 -11.95
C SER A 62 3.29 2.99 -11.97
N ARG A 63 4.60 2.69 -11.99
CA ARG A 63 5.63 3.74 -12.01
C ARG A 63 5.46 4.65 -13.21
N THR A 64 5.24 4.05 -14.39
CA THR A 64 5.08 4.82 -15.62
C THR A 64 3.85 5.72 -15.55
N LEU A 65 2.75 5.20 -15.02
CA LEU A 65 1.47 5.90 -15.01
C LEU A 65 1.35 6.91 -13.86
N MET A 66 1.94 6.62 -12.71
CA MET A 66 1.83 7.47 -11.52
C MET A 66 2.92 8.55 -11.43
N GLY A 67 4.07 8.30 -12.06
CA GLY A 67 5.18 9.24 -11.95
C GLY A 67 5.67 9.41 -10.52
N LYS A 68 5.79 10.65 -10.07
CA LYS A 68 6.32 10.95 -8.73
C LYS A 68 5.47 10.37 -7.60
N ASP A 69 4.18 10.18 -7.85
CA ASP A 69 3.30 9.60 -6.83
C ASP A 69 3.66 8.15 -6.53
N PHE A 70 4.18 7.43 -7.52
CA PHE A 70 4.70 6.09 -7.29
C PHE A 70 5.83 6.12 -6.26
N ASP A 71 6.79 7.03 -6.45
CA ASP A 71 7.92 7.16 -5.52
C ASP A 71 7.46 7.52 -4.12
N ARG A 72 6.48 8.40 -4.01
CA ARG A 72 5.92 8.81 -2.71
C ARG A 72 5.26 7.64 -2.00
N ALA A 73 4.48 6.85 -2.74
CA ALA A 73 3.81 5.67 -2.18
C ALA A 73 4.82 4.63 -1.72
N VAL A 74 5.83 4.34 -2.55
CA VAL A 74 6.87 3.36 -2.20
C VAL A 74 7.65 3.82 -0.98
N LYS A 75 7.99 5.10 -0.92
CA LYS A 75 8.71 5.64 0.23
C LYS A 75 7.92 5.48 1.53
N LEU A 76 6.62 5.71 1.46
CA LEU A 76 5.74 5.54 2.62
C LEU A 76 5.73 4.07 3.08
N LEU A 77 5.59 3.15 2.14
CA LEU A 77 5.53 1.73 2.47
C LEU A 77 6.86 1.20 2.99
N ARG A 78 7.99 1.70 2.47
CA ARG A 78 9.30 1.35 3.00
C ARG A 78 9.48 1.88 4.42
N ALA A 79 9.02 3.10 4.69
CA ALA A 79 9.07 3.65 6.04
C ALA A 79 8.21 2.84 7.01
N LEU A 80 7.09 2.30 6.53
CA LEU A 80 6.22 1.47 7.34
C LEU A 80 6.93 0.18 7.78
N GLU A 81 7.78 -0.39 6.92
CA GLU A 81 8.56 -1.58 7.30
C GLU A 81 9.47 -1.30 8.51
N GLU A 82 9.98 -0.08 8.61
CA GLU A 82 10.82 0.30 9.74
C GLU A 82 9.99 0.59 11.00
N GLU A 83 8.77 1.09 10.80
CA GLU A 83 7.88 1.44 11.91
C GLU A 83 7.21 0.21 12.52
N ARG A 84 6.94 -0.82 11.71
CA ARG A 84 6.23 -2.02 12.16
C ARG A 84 7.06 -3.27 11.84
N ASP A 85 7.36 -4.06 12.87
CA ASP A 85 8.09 -5.32 12.71
C ASP A 85 7.24 -6.40 12.03
N ASP A 86 5.92 -6.24 12.01
CA ASP A 86 4.99 -7.22 11.49
C ASP A 86 4.48 -6.90 10.08
N PHE A 87 5.17 -6.00 9.39
CA PHE A 87 4.83 -5.62 8.02
C PHE A 87 6.00 -5.85 7.07
N LYS A 88 5.70 -6.38 5.89
CA LYS A 88 6.67 -6.58 4.82
C LYS A 88 6.12 -6.04 3.52
N MET A 89 7.01 -5.51 2.70
CA MET A 89 6.66 -5.02 1.37
C MET A 89 7.54 -5.68 0.32
N LYS A 90 6.92 -6.11 -0.79
CA LYS A 90 7.61 -6.62 -1.95
C LYS A 90 7.17 -5.84 -3.18
N ILE A 91 8.13 -5.48 -4.02
CA ILE A 91 7.86 -4.85 -5.31
C ILE A 91 8.30 -5.83 -6.40
N GLU A 92 7.36 -6.24 -7.25
CA GLU A 92 7.62 -7.12 -8.39
C GLU A 92 7.35 -6.35 -9.67
N GLN A 93 8.30 -6.41 -10.56
CA GLN A 93 8.25 -5.63 -11.81
C GLN A 93 7.50 -6.32 -12.93
#